data_e0adb396832426ff93eb9beb63381925
#
_entry.id   e0adb396832426ff93eb9beb63381925
#
_cell.length_a   1.000
_cell.length_b   1.000
_cell.length_c   1.000
_cell.angle_alpha   90.00
_cell.angle_beta   90.00
_cell.angle_gamma   90.00
#
_symmetry.space_group_name_H-M   'P 1'
#
loop_
_entity.id
_entity.type
_entity.pdbx_description
1 polymer ?
#
loop_
_entity_poly.entity_id
_entity_poly.type
_entity_poly.pdbx_seq_one_letter_code
_entity_poly.pdbx_strand_id
1 'polypeptide(L)' 'MQKKGYGSDLLKEVIRRSELAHSKTIYLEVRMSNHAAIHLYDKHGFNEMSIRKDYYRAKEGREDAVLMGLEI' A
#
# COMPACT_ATOMS: atom_id res chain seq x y z
N MET A 1 -8.85 -17.27 11.54
CA MET A 1 -9.28 -16.15 10.72
C MET A 1 -8.34 -15.85 9.56
N GLN A 2 -8.86 -15.69 8.40
CA GLN A 2 -8.07 -15.52 7.19
C GLN A 2 -7.90 -14.06 6.83
N LYS A 3 -7.05 -13.39 7.58
CA LYS A 3 -6.82 -11.97 7.34
C LYS A 3 -6.19 -11.67 5.99
N LYS A 4 -5.39 -12.60 5.47
CA LYS A 4 -4.76 -12.43 4.17
C LYS A 4 -5.79 -12.31 3.05
N GLY A 5 -6.76 -13.22 3.02
CA GLY A 5 -7.80 -13.18 2.03
C GLY A 5 -8.66 -11.95 2.15
N TYR A 6 -8.98 -11.59 3.37
CA TYR A 6 -9.80 -10.42 3.62
C TYR A 6 -9.11 -9.13 3.16
N GLY A 7 -7.83 -8.98 3.45
CA GLY A 7 -7.09 -7.81 3.01
C GLY A 7 -7.02 -7.71 1.49
N SER A 8 -6.82 -8.86 0.83
CA SER A 8 -6.77 -8.89 -0.63
C SER A 8 -8.12 -8.51 -1.24
N ASP A 9 -9.22 -8.96 -0.65
CA ASP A 9 -10.57 -8.62 -1.15
C ASP A 9 -10.86 -7.13 -1.01
N LEU A 10 -10.46 -6.53 0.10
CA LEU A 10 -10.62 -5.09 0.29
C LEU A 10 -9.82 -4.30 -0.74
N LEU A 11 -8.60 -4.72 -1.01
CA LEU A 11 -7.76 -4.05 -1.98
C LEU A 11 -8.34 -4.13 -3.38
N LYS A 12 -8.86 -5.29 -3.77
CA LYS A 12 -9.51 -5.44 -5.06
C LYS A 12 -10.71 -4.53 -5.21
N GLU A 13 -11.47 -4.36 -4.14
CA GLU A 13 -12.64 -3.48 -4.16
C GLU A 13 -12.21 -2.02 -4.34
N VAL A 14 -11.17 -1.59 -3.68
CA VAL A 14 -10.64 -0.24 -3.82
C VAL A 14 -10.20 0.02 -5.26
N ILE A 15 -9.48 -0.93 -5.85
CA ILE A 15 -9.02 -0.81 -7.23
C ILE A 15 -10.21 -0.71 -8.18
N ARG A 16 -11.21 -1.56 -8.01
CA ARG A 16 -12.40 -1.55 -8.86
C ARG A 16 -13.13 -0.22 -8.78
N ARG A 17 -13.29 0.32 -7.58
CA ARG A 17 -13.97 1.61 -7.40
C ARG A 17 -13.19 2.74 -8.04
N SER A 18 -11.87 2.68 -7.96
CA SER A 18 -11.03 3.71 -8.58
C SER A 18 -11.15 3.66 -10.09
N GLU A 19 -11.22 2.47 -10.67
CA GLU A 19 -11.42 2.33 -12.11
C GLU A 19 -12.76 2.92 -12.55
N LEU A 20 -13.82 2.66 -11.79
CA LEU A 20 -15.15 3.19 -12.08
C LEU A 20 -15.17 4.72 -11.97
N ALA A 21 -14.35 5.27 -11.09
CA ALA A 21 -14.26 6.72 -10.90
C ALA A 21 -13.30 7.38 -11.88
N HIS A 22 -12.72 6.61 -12.80
CA HIS A 22 -11.74 7.08 -13.79
C HIS A 22 -10.47 7.62 -13.15
N SER A 23 -10.11 7.12 -11.98
CA SER A 23 -8.83 7.45 -11.36
C SER A 23 -7.70 6.81 -12.16
N LYS A 24 -6.61 7.55 -12.35
CA LYS A 24 -5.48 7.05 -13.13
C LYS A 24 -4.45 6.33 -12.28
N THR A 25 -4.30 6.72 -11.05
CA THR A 25 -3.30 6.15 -10.17
C THR A 25 -3.82 6.09 -8.73
N ILE A 26 -3.55 4.98 -8.07
CA ILE A 26 -3.85 4.82 -6.65
C ILE A 26 -2.53 4.86 -5.89
N TYR A 27 -2.43 5.71 -4.89
CA TYR A 27 -1.22 5.81 -4.07
C TYR A 27 -1.49 5.32 -2.66
N LEU A 28 -0.52 4.61 -2.09
CA LEU A 28 -0.59 4.10 -0.73
C LEU A 28 0.71 4.42 -0.02
N GLU A 29 0.63 4.71 1.28
CA GLU A 29 1.80 4.88 2.12
C GLU A 29 1.83 3.74 3.13
N VAL A 30 2.96 3.06 3.24
CA VAL A 30 3.11 1.88 4.07
C VAL A 30 4.37 2.02 4.92
N ARG A 31 4.29 1.58 6.17
CA ARG A 31 5.49 1.55 7.02
C ARG A 31 6.52 0.60 6.42
N MET A 32 7.76 1.03 6.43
CA MET A 32 8.85 0.22 5.88
C MET A 32 8.93 -1.15 6.55
N SER A 33 8.62 -1.23 7.82
CA SER A 33 8.64 -2.50 8.56
C SER A 33 7.46 -3.41 8.27
N ASN A 34 6.43 -2.91 7.62
CA ASN A 34 5.24 -3.70 7.36
C ASN A 34 5.41 -4.52 6.07
N HIS A 35 6.25 -5.54 6.16
CA HIS A 35 6.59 -6.37 5.01
C HIS A 35 5.38 -7.10 4.43
N ALA A 36 4.45 -7.48 5.29
CA ALA A 36 3.24 -8.18 4.82
C ALA A 36 2.40 -7.27 3.92
N ALA A 37 2.23 -6.02 4.30
CA ALA A 37 1.47 -5.07 3.50
C ALA A 37 2.18 -4.75 2.19
N ILE A 38 3.50 -4.52 2.25
CA ILE A 38 4.29 -4.25 1.05
C ILE A 38 4.17 -5.41 0.07
N HIS A 39 4.29 -6.63 0.58
CA HIS A 39 4.17 -7.83 -0.25
C HIS A 39 2.78 -7.94 -0.87
N LEU A 40 1.75 -7.65 -0.08
CA LEU A 40 0.37 -7.70 -0.56
C LEU A 40 0.15 -6.71 -1.72
N TYR A 41 0.60 -5.49 -1.56
CA TYR A 41 0.43 -4.46 -2.58
C TYR A 41 1.24 -4.78 -3.82
N ASP A 42 2.48 -5.26 -3.65
CA ASP A 42 3.31 -5.66 -4.77
C ASP A 42 2.63 -6.78 -5.57
N LYS A 43 2.03 -7.73 -4.88
CA LYS A 43 1.31 -8.84 -5.50
C LYS A 43 0.16 -8.34 -6.36
N HIS A 44 -0.46 -7.23 -6.00
CA HIS A 44 -1.58 -6.66 -6.73
C HIS A 44 -1.15 -5.62 -7.77
N GLY A 45 0.14 -5.52 -8.05
CA GLY A 45 0.63 -4.67 -9.12
C GLY A 45 1.08 -3.29 -8.70
N PHE A 46 1.09 -3.00 -7.40
CA PHE A 46 1.62 -1.74 -6.92
C PHE A 46 3.14 -1.72 -7.05
N ASN A 47 3.67 -0.57 -7.42
CA ASN A 47 5.10 -0.38 -7.54
C ASN A 47 5.59 0.60 -6.48
N GLU A 48 6.82 0.39 -6.02
CA GLU A 48 7.46 1.32 -5.11
C GLU A 48 7.83 2.59 -5.88
N MET A 49 7.32 3.71 -5.41
CA MET A 49 7.52 4.99 -6.08
C MET A 49 8.62 5.82 -5.42
N SER A 50 8.59 5.90 -4.11
CA SER A 50 9.59 6.64 -3.36
C SER A 50 9.59 6.21 -1.90
N ILE A 51 10.59 6.67 -1.16
CA ILE A 51 10.69 6.42 0.27
C ILE A 51 10.68 7.77 0.97
N ARG A 52 9.79 7.91 1.95
CA ARG A 52 9.73 9.09 2.80
C ARG A 52 10.45 8.78 4.09
N LYS A 53 11.57 9.45 4.30
CA LYS A 53 12.39 9.22 5.48
C LYS A 53 11.72 9.76 6.73
N ASP A 54 11.83 9.00 7.83
CA ASP A 54 11.38 9.42 9.15
C ASP A 54 9.92 9.86 9.17
N TYR A 55 9.10 9.24 8.38
CA TYR A 55 7.70 9.66 8.20
C TYR A 55 6.83 9.29 9.39
N TYR A 56 6.97 8.06 9.87
CA TYR A 56 6.18 7.59 11.01
C TYR A 56 6.96 7.71 12.30
N ARG A 57 6.24 8.04 13.39
CA ARG A 57 6.84 8.00 14.70
C ARG A 57 6.82 6.58 15.22
N ALA A 58 7.90 6.15 15.81
CA ALA A 58 8.02 4.85 16.43
C ALA A 58 8.55 5.02 17.86
N LYS A 59 8.39 3.97 18.67
CA LYS A 59 8.85 4.03 20.07
C LYS A 59 10.34 4.32 20.19
N GLU A 60 11.11 3.78 19.29
CA GLU A 60 12.56 3.86 19.34
C GLU A 60 13.13 4.79 18.29
N GLY A 61 12.34 5.73 17.84
CA GLY A 61 12.77 6.65 16.82
C GLY A 61 11.73 6.83 15.76
N ARG A 62 12.15 7.09 14.53
CA ARG A 62 11.25 7.28 13.42
C ARG A 62 11.39 6.17 12.41
N GLU A 63 10.33 5.93 11.69
CA GLU A 63 10.29 4.87 10.69
C GLU A 63 9.98 5.47 9.34
N ASP A 64 10.63 4.95 8.29
CA ASP A 64 10.40 5.39 6.93
C ASP A 64 9.08 4.87 6.39
N ALA A 65 8.53 5.60 5.46
CA ALA A 65 7.33 5.16 4.72
C ALA A 65 7.71 4.86 3.28
N VAL A 66 7.07 3.83 2.73
CA VAL A 66 7.19 3.50 1.31
C VAL A 66 5.94 4.00 0.62
N LEU A 67 6.10 4.82 -0.41
CA LEU A 67 4.99 5.26 -1.23
C LEU A 67 4.87 4.29 -2.40
N MET A 68 3.72 3.66 -2.50
CA MET A 68 3.45 2.69 -3.57
C MET A 68 2.32 3.20 -4.45
N GLY A 69 2.40 2.91 -5.73
CA GLY A 69 1.39 3.35 -6.67
C GLY A 69 0.99 2.27 -7.64
N LEU A 70 -0.27 2.31 -8.04
CA LEU A 70 -0.84 1.42 -9.05
C LEU A 70 -1.48 2.26 -10.14
N GLU A 71 -1.03 2.06 -11.36
CA GLU A 71 -1.68 2.67 -12.52
C GLU A 71 -2.85 1.81 -12.98
N ILE A 72 -3.95 2.46 -13.22
CA ILE A 72 -5.17 1.79 -13.67
C ILE A 72 -5.35 1.93 -15.16
#